data_b32306508bc92afc378c20f817c041f2
#
_entry.id   b32306508bc92afc378c20f817c041f2
#
_cell.length_a   1.000
_cell.length_b   1.000
_cell.length_c   1.000
_cell.angle_alpha   90.00
_cell.angle_beta   90.00
_cell.angle_gamma   90.00
#
_symmetry.space_group_name_H-M   'P 1'
#
loop_
_entity.id
_entity.type
_entity.pdbx_description
1 polymer ?
#
loop_
_entity_poly.entity_id
_entity_poly.type
_entity_poly.pdbx_seq_one_letter_code
_entity_poly.pdbx_strand_id
1 'polypeptide(L)'
;MGVLKRIGAPGRNRLPNRGAIADNAGMNIWVDADACPAEVKDILWRAAQRWQVPVTLVANQLLRVPVSPWMRAVQVPRGFDVADAHIVASAVPGDLVITADIPLAAEVVGKGVAAMSWRGEVFDAGSIDERLAMRDMMEELRAGGVDIGGPAAFGQADRRAFANALDAAMQRWARTRGAGGKPGAV
;
A
#
# COMPACT_ATOMS: atom_id res chain seq x y z
N MET A 1 15.26 47.93 -21.46
CA MET A 1 13.94 47.53 -20.95
C MET A 1 13.80 46.06 -21.15
N GLY A 2 14.16 45.26 -20.15
CA GLY A 2 14.14 43.79 -20.19
C GLY A 2 13.05 43.27 -19.24
N VAL A 3 12.08 42.59 -19.82
CA VAL A 3 10.96 41.96 -19.08
C VAL A 3 11.45 40.68 -18.42
N LEU A 4 11.67 40.68 -17.11
CA LEU A 4 11.90 39.49 -16.32
C LEU A 4 10.62 38.67 -16.27
N LYS A 5 10.59 37.56 -17.03
CA LYS A 5 9.58 36.53 -16.92
C LYS A 5 9.73 35.82 -15.55
N ARG A 6 8.80 36.04 -14.65
CA ARG A 6 8.71 35.32 -13.38
C ARG A 6 8.46 33.84 -13.67
N ILE A 7 9.46 33.01 -13.37
CA ILE A 7 9.32 31.57 -13.33
C ILE A 7 8.48 31.27 -12.09
N GLY A 8 7.26 30.79 -12.33
CA GLY A 8 6.36 30.35 -11.25
C GLY A 8 7.00 29.25 -10.42
N ALA A 9 6.98 29.40 -9.11
CA ALA A 9 7.41 28.38 -8.16
C ALA A 9 6.64 27.06 -8.40
N PRO A 10 7.29 25.87 -8.24
CA PRO A 10 6.61 24.59 -8.37
C PRO A 10 5.49 24.54 -7.32
N GLY A 11 4.26 24.34 -7.80
CA GLY A 11 3.08 24.24 -6.97
C GLY A 11 3.30 23.22 -5.86
N ARG A 12 3.24 23.68 -4.61
CA ARG A 12 3.13 22.82 -3.44
C ARG A 12 1.88 21.98 -3.65
N ASN A 13 2.07 20.70 -3.92
CA ASN A 13 1.00 19.72 -3.95
C ASN A 13 0.43 19.65 -2.51
N ARG A 14 -0.50 20.55 -2.21
CA ARG A 14 -1.22 20.54 -0.93
C ARG A 14 -2.01 19.26 -0.93
N LEU A 15 -1.56 18.32 -0.11
CA LEU A 15 -2.33 17.15 0.24
C LEU A 15 -3.76 17.61 0.55
N PRO A 16 -4.79 17.08 -0.11
CA PRO A 16 -6.14 17.32 0.39
C PRO A 16 -6.16 16.80 1.83
N ASN A 17 -6.47 17.69 2.73
CA ASN A 17 -6.56 17.43 4.16
C ASN A 17 -7.41 16.16 4.36
N ARG A 18 -7.03 15.29 5.27
CA ARG A 18 -7.79 14.08 5.67
C ARG A 18 -9.29 14.36 5.87
N GLY A 19 -9.65 15.61 6.20
CA GLY A 19 -11.03 16.07 6.33
C GLY A 19 -11.85 16.16 5.03
N ALA A 20 -11.24 16.24 3.84
CA ALA A 20 -11.97 16.33 2.57
C ALA A 20 -12.26 14.95 1.94
N ILE A 21 -11.60 13.88 2.43
CA ILE A 21 -11.82 12.48 2.01
C ILE A 21 -12.45 11.66 3.15
N ALA A 22 -12.46 12.17 4.39
CA ALA A 22 -12.85 11.46 5.60
C ALA A 22 -14.37 11.39 5.84
N ASP A 23 -15.19 12.10 5.08
CA ASP A 23 -16.65 11.98 5.18
C ASP A 23 -17.22 10.75 4.45
N ASN A 24 -16.37 10.03 3.74
CA ASN A 24 -16.70 8.70 3.27
C ASN A 24 -15.86 7.73 4.11
N ALA A 25 -16.45 7.08 5.13
CA ALA A 25 -15.83 6.04 5.96
C ALA A 25 -15.33 4.88 5.07
N GLY A 26 -14.28 5.13 4.31
CA GLY A 26 -13.77 4.35 3.22
C GLY A 26 -12.38 3.82 3.51
N MET A 27 -12.14 2.59 3.10
CA MET A 27 -10.84 1.94 3.05
C MET A 27 -9.84 2.82 2.27
N ASN A 28 -8.61 2.92 2.75
CA ASN A 28 -7.46 3.40 1.99
C ASN A 28 -6.54 2.22 1.70
N ILE A 29 -5.88 2.24 0.56
CA ILE A 29 -4.83 1.28 0.24
C ILE A 29 -3.49 2.00 0.35
N TRP A 30 -2.65 1.54 1.27
CA TRP A 30 -1.29 2.00 1.47
C TRP A 30 -0.33 1.05 0.79
N VAL A 31 0.63 1.56 0.07
CA VAL A 31 1.58 0.74 -0.71
C VAL A 31 3.00 1.14 -0.35
N ASP A 32 3.77 0.19 0.14
CA ASP A 32 5.22 0.28 0.18
C ASP A 32 5.73 0.19 -1.26
N ALA A 33 6.11 1.34 -1.83
CA ALA A 33 6.25 1.46 -3.27
C ALA A 33 7.70 1.45 -3.78
N ASP A 34 8.69 1.43 -2.89
CA ASP A 34 10.09 1.44 -3.29
C ASP A 34 10.49 0.16 -4.04
N ALA A 35 10.06 -0.99 -3.56
CA ALA A 35 10.32 -2.29 -4.21
C ALA A 35 9.10 -2.84 -4.98
N CYS A 36 7.99 -2.12 -5.02
CA CYS A 36 6.76 -2.60 -5.65
C CYS A 36 6.89 -2.67 -7.18
N PRO A 37 6.59 -3.82 -7.81
CA PRO A 37 6.62 -3.98 -9.27
C PRO A 37 5.70 -3.00 -10.01
N ALA A 38 6.10 -2.58 -11.22
CA ALA A 38 5.32 -1.66 -12.03
C ALA A 38 3.94 -2.24 -12.39
N GLU A 39 3.89 -3.54 -12.68
CA GLU A 39 2.66 -4.27 -13.00
C GLU A 39 1.65 -4.27 -11.86
N VAL A 40 2.13 -4.29 -10.62
CA VAL A 40 1.29 -4.17 -9.41
C VAL A 40 0.72 -2.75 -9.31
N LYS A 41 1.53 -1.74 -9.56
CA LYS A 41 1.09 -0.33 -9.60
C LYS A 41 0.00 -0.11 -10.65
N ASP A 42 0.10 -0.75 -11.81
CA ASP A 42 -0.92 -0.72 -12.87
C ASP A 42 -2.24 -1.39 -12.45
N ILE A 43 -2.17 -2.51 -11.73
CA ILE A 43 -3.35 -3.18 -11.19
C ILE A 43 -4.02 -2.29 -10.14
N LEU A 44 -3.24 -1.73 -9.23
CA LEU A 44 -3.72 -0.81 -8.19
C LEU A 44 -4.37 0.43 -8.79
N TRP A 45 -3.78 1.00 -9.86
CA TRP A 45 -4.37 2.10 -10.61
C TRP A 45 -5.78 1.79 -11.12
N ARG A 46 -5.94 0.64 -11.79
CA ARG A 46 -7.24 0.21 -12.31
C ARG A 46 -8.24 -0.08 -11.19
N ALA A 47 -7.79 -0.70 -10.11
CA ALA A 47 -8.62 -0.97 -8.94
C ALA A 47 -9.08 0.34 -8.27
N ALA A 48 -8.18 1.31 -8.09
CA ALA A 48 -8.49 2.62 -7.53
C ALA A 48 -9.61 3.33 -8.31
N GLN A 49 -9.53 3.31 -9.64
CA GLN A 49 -10.56 3.90 -10.51
C GLN A 49 -11.90 3.15 -10.42
N ARG A 50 -11.85 1.81 -10.50
CA ARG A 50 -13.05 0.97 -10.50
C ARG A 50 -13.82 1.04 -9.18
N TRP A 51 -13.10 0.97 -8.07
CA TRP A 51 -13.69 0.89 -6.73
C TRP A 51 -13.83 2.25 -6.05
N GLN A 52 -13.28 3.32 -6.67
CA GLN A 52 -13.23 4.67 -6.10
C GLN A 52 -12.60 4.68 -4.69
N VAL A 53 -11.52 3.92 -4.53
CA VAL A 53 -10.78 3.77 -3.28
C VAL A 53 -9.44 4.47 -3.39
N PRO A 54 -9.10 5.34 -2.42
CA PRO A 54 -7.80 6.01 -2.42
C PRO A 54 -6.65 5.02 -2.30
N VAL A 55 -5.65 5.14 -3.19
CA VAL A 55 -4.38 4.42 -3.14
C VAL A 55 -3.26 5.42 -2.90
N THR A 56 -2.48 5.22 -1.86
CA THR A 56 -1.31 6.03 -1.51
C THR A 56 -0.05 5.20 -1.66
N LEU A 57 0.78 5.56 -2.63
CA LEU A 57 2.12 4.99 -2.81
C LEU A 57 3.10 5.76 -1.92
N VAL A 58 3.75 5.08 -0.98
CA VAL A 58 4.77 5.67 -0.11
C VAL A 58 6.14 5.19 -0.58
N ALA A 59 7.06 6.11 -0.81
CA ALA A 59 8.41 5.80 -1.27
C ALA A 59 9.43 6.85 -0.81
N ASN A 60 10.68 6.47 -0.70
CA ASN A 60 11.79 7.40 -0.44
C ASN A 60 12.27 8.14 -1.70
N GLN A 61 11.74 7.82 -2.86
CA GLN A 61 12.03 8.46 -4.14
C GLN A 61 10.77 9.07 -4.75
N LEU A 62 10.97 10.05 -5.63
CA LEU A 62 9.86 10.70 -6.32
C LEU A 62 9.20 9.71 -7.31
N LEU A 63 7.96 9.35 -7.05
CA LEU A 63 7.16 8.54 -7.95
C LEU A 63 6.22 9.43 -8.78
N ARG A 64 6.22 9.20 -10.09
CA ARG A 64 5.22 9.80 -10.98
C ARG A 64 4.00 8.90 -11.05
N VAL A 65 2.85 9.45 -10.66
CA VAL A 65 1.56 8.77 -10.77
C VAL A 65 0.65 9.56 -11.70
N PRO A 66 -0.28 8.89 -12.39
CA PRO A 66 -1.30 9.58 -13.18
C PRO A 66 -2.11 10.55 -12.31
N VAL A 67 -2.53 11.67 -12.89
CA VAL A 67 -3.41 12.62 -12.18
C VAL A 67 -4.77 11.97 -11.95
N SER A 68 -5.13 11.78 -10.70
CA SER A 68 -6.37 11.11 -10.30
C SER A 68 -6.74 11.51 -8.86
N PRO A 69 -8.04 11.59 -8.54
CA PRO A 69 -8.48 11.74 -7.17
C PRO A 69 -8.24 10.46 -6.33
N TRP A 70 -8.01 9.31 -6.99
CA TRP A 70 -7.93 8.01 -6.32
C TRP A 70 -6.50 7.46 -6.19
N MET A 71 -5.50 8.13 -6.73
CA MET A 71 -4.11 7.69 -6.59
C MET A 71 -3.18 8.86 -6.34
N ARG A 72 -2.33 8.73 -5.35
CA ARG A 72 -1.30 9.72 -4.99
C ARG A 72 0.00 9.03 -4.61
N ALA A 73 1.10 9.77 -4.71
CA ALA A 73 2.39 9.38 -4.19
C ALA A 73 2.79 10.31 -3.04
N VAL A 74 3.33 9.74 -1.98
CA VAL A 74 3.94 10.45 -0.86
C VAL A 74 5.41 10.13 -0.87
N GLN A 75 6.24 11.15 -1.07
CA GLN A 75 7.67 11.01 -0.91
C GLN A 75 8.05 11.25 0.54
N VAL A 76 8.73 10.29 1.14
CA VAL A 76 9.33 10.42 2.48
C VAL A 76 10.84 10.64 2.37
N PRO A 77 11.50 11.18 3.40
CA PRO A 77 12.95 11.28 3.43
C PRO A 77 13.62 9.91 3.25
N ARG A 78 14.83 9.91 2.70
CA ARG A 78 15.64 8.69 2.64
C ARG A 78 16.05 8.29 4.05
N GLY A 79 15.95 7.03 4.36
CA GLY A 79 16.33 6.46 5.65
C GLY A 79 15.79 5.04 5.76
N PHE A 80 16.41 4.28 6.65
CA PHE A 80 15.95 2.94 7.00
C PHE A 80 14.57 3.06 7.66
N ASP A 81 13.61 2.26 7.27
CA ASP A 81 12.24 2.17 7.81
C ASP A 81 11.40 3.47 7.81
N VAL A 82 11.82 4.55 7.13
CA VAL A 82 11.07 5.82 7.13
C VAL A 82 9.73 5.67 6.40
N ALA A 83 9.71 4.92 5.28
CA ALA A 83 8.49 4.63 4.54
C ALA A 83 7.55 3.74 5.36
N ASP A 84 8.11 2.72 6.02
CA ASP A 84 7.38 1.80 6.89
C ASP A 84 6.75 2.52 8.08
N ALA A 85 7.53 3.32 8.79
CA ALA A 85 7.03 4.14 9.90
C ALA A 85 5.91 5.09 9.46
N HIS A 86 6.01 5.65 8.25
CA HIS A 86 4.95 6.50 7.69
C HIS A 86 3.66 5.70 7.42
N ILE A 87 3.78 4.50 6.84
CA ILE A 87 2.63 3.63 6.58
C ILE A 87 1.99 3.20 7.90
N VAL A 88 2.79 2.72 8.86
CA VAL A 88 2.32 2.29 10.18
C VAL A 88 1.61 3.41 10.93
N ALA A 89 2.14 4.63 10.89
CA ALA A 89 1.52 5.79 11.55
C ALA A 89 0.21 6.24 10.87
N SER A 90 0.06 5.97 9.58
CA SER A 90 -1.06 6.48 8.77
C SER A 90 -2.19 5.48 8.62
N ALA A 91 -1.89 4.18 8.55
CA ALA A 91 -2.87 3.12 8.36
C ALA A 91 -3.70 2.89 9.63
N VAL A 92 -4.99 2.68 9.43
CA VAL A 92 -5.96 2.43 10.52
C VAL A 92 -6.77 1.16 10.22
N PRO A 93 -7.38 0.51 11.22
CA PRO A 93 -8.29 -0.62 10.99
C PRO A 93 -9.34 -0.29 9.93
N GLY A 94 -9.49 -1.21 8.96
CA GLY A 94 -10.32 -1.01 7.76
C GLY A 94 -9.54 -0.61 6.52
N ASP A 95 -8.28 -0.19 6.64
CA ASP A 95 -7.35 0.02 5.53
C ASP A 95 -6.71 -1.30 5.07
N LEU A 96 -6.08 -1.27 3.89
CA LEU A 96 -5.26 -2.35 3.34
C LEU A 96 -3.84 -1.86 3.09
N VAL A 97 -2.84 -2.58 3.57
CA VAL A 97 -1.42 -2.33 3.28
C VAL A 97 -0.91 -3.35 2.28
N ILE A 98 -0.23 -2.87 1.24
CA ILE A 98 0.43 -3.71 0.22
C ILE A 98 1.94 -3.60 0.42
N THR A 99 2.56 -4.68 0.87
CA THR A 99 4.01 -4.76 1.07
C THR A 99 4.50 -6.21 0.95
N ALA A 100 5.78 -6.42 0.62
CA ALA A 100 6.45 -7.70 0.78
C ALA A 100 7.37 -7.72 2.01
N ASP A 101 7.48 -6.62 2.72
CA ASP A 101 8.22 -6.54 3.97
C ASP A 101 7.42 -7.22 5.09
N ILE A 102 7.94 -8.33 5.62
CA ILE A 102 7.25 -9.11 6.66
C ILE A 102 7.19 -8.36 8.00
N PRO A 103 8.26 -7.71 8.48
CA PRO A 103 8.21 -6.81 9.63
C PRO A 103 7.12 -5.75 9.52
N LEU A 104 7.05 -5.01 8.42
CA LEU A 104 6.01 -4.01 8.20
C LEU A 104 4.61 -4.66 8.22
N ALA A 105 4.45 -5.81 7.52
CA ALA A 105 3.18 -6.54 7.52
C ALA A 105 2.77 -6.95 8.94
N ALA A 106 3.70 -7.46 9.75
CA ALA A 106 3.44 -7.85 11.14
C ALA A 106 3.00 -6.67 12.00
N GLU A 107 3.67 -5.53 11.87
CA GLU A 107 3.34 -4.34 12.64
C GLU A 107 1.93 -3.81 12.33
N VAL A 108 1.56 -3.74 11.05
CA VAL A 108 0.22 -3.27 10.67
C VAL A 108 -0.88 -4.28 10.99
N VAL A 109 -0.61 -5.59 10.86
CA VAL A 109 -1.54 -6.65 11.27
C VAL A 109 -1.77 -6.61 12.78
N GLY A 110 -0.72 -6.40 13.57
CA GLY A 110 -0.81 -6.21 15.03
C GLY A 110 -1.68 -5.00 15.44
N LYS A 111 -1.83 -4.00 14.56
CA LYS A 111 -2.74 -2.87 14.73
C LYS A 111 -4.17 -3.13 14.20
N GLY A 112 -4.46 -4.33 13.71
CA GLY A 112 -5.76 -4.69 13.12
C GLY A 112 -5.96 -4.17 11.70
N VAL A 113 -4.88 -3.80 10.99
CA VAL A 113 -4.91 -3.39 9.59
C VAL A 113 -4.66 -4.61 8.72
N ALA A 114 -5.43 -4.78 7.64
CA ALA A 114 -5.21 -5.85 6.69
C ALA A 114 -3.92 -5.63 5.89
N ALA A 115 -3.15 -6.68 5.64
CA ALA A 115 -1.95 -6.62 4.84
C ALA A 115 -1.90 -7.72 3.78
N MET A 116 -1.27 -7.43 2.63
CA MET A 116 -1.15 -8.33 1.49
C MET A 116 0.17 -8.10 0.76
N SER A 117 0.83 -9.18 0.33
CA SER A 117 1.99 -9.08 -0.55
C SER A 117 1.56 -8.77 -1.99
N TRP A 118 2.50 -8.26 -2.80
CA TRP A 118 2.25 -8.11 -4.25
C TRP A 118 2.23 -9.43 -5.02
N ARG A 119 2.39 -10.57 -4.34
CA ARG A 119 2.13 -11.92 -4.90
C ARG A 119 0.74 -12.43 -4.56
N GLY A 120 -0.10 -11.62 -3.89
CA GLY A 120 -1.46 -11.96 -3.52
C GLY A 120 -1.58 -12.78 -2.23
N GLU A 121 -0.49 -12.91 -1.48
CA GLU A 121 -0.51 -13.54 -0.17
C GLU A 121 -1.11 -12.58 0.85
N VAL A 122 -2.12 -13.00 1.57
CA VAL A 122 -2.76 -12.21 2.64
C VAL A 122 -2.08 -12.57 3.95
N PHE A 123 -1.64 -11.55 4.68
CA PHE A 123 -1.09 -11.71 6.01
C PHE A 123 -2.20 -11.55 7.05
N ASP A 124 -2.27 -12.47 7.97
CA ASP A 124 -3.21 -12.46 9.08
C ASP A 124 -2.51 -12.72 10.42
N ALA A 125 -3.20 -12.42 11.52
CA ALA A 125 -2.65 -12.55 12.87
C ALA A 125 -2.28 -14.01 13.25
N GLY A 126 -2.84 -15.00 12.56
CA GLY A 126 -2.54 -16.41 12.85
C GLY A 126 -1.28 -16.92 12.16
N SER A 127 -0.89 -16.32 11.03
CA SER A 127 0.22 -16.77 10.19
C SER A 127 1.45 -15.84 10.21
N ILE A 128 1.28 -14.60 10.68
CA ILE A 128 2.34 -13.58 10.56
C ILE A 128 3.56 -13.89 11.43
N ASP A 129 3.36 -14.46 12.61
CA ASP A 129 4.47 -14.84 13.51
C ASP A 129 5.32 -15.95 12.92
N GLU A 130 4.70 -16.93 12.26
CA GLU A 130 5.39 -18.00 11.53
C GLU A 130 6.21 -17.41 10.36
N ARG A 131 5.65 -16.44 9.65
CA ARG A 131 6.35 -15.73 8.56
C ARG A 131 7.56 -14.95 9.06
N LEU A 132 7.43 -14.28 10.20
CA LEU A 132 8.55 -13.59 10.84
C LEU A 132 9.65 -14.57 11.21
N ALA A 133 9.30 -15.66 11.90
CA ALA A 133 10.27 -16.68 12.30
C ALA A 133 10.99 -17.30 11.08
N MET A 134 10.26 -17.58 10.00
CA MET A 134 10.84 -18.11 8.77
C MET A 134 11.79 -17.09 8.11
N ARG A 135 11.40 -15.82 8.05
CA ARG A 135 12.25 -14.73 7.54
C ARG A 135 13.56 -14.63 8.32
N ASP A 136 13.46 -14.61 9.64
CA ASP A 136 14.63 -14.46 10.53
C ASP A 136 15.57 -15.66 10.38
N MET A 137 15.03 -16.89 10.35
CA MET A 137 15.81 -18.08 10.08
C MET A 137 16.54 -18.01 8.72
N MET A 138 15.85 -17.54 7.67
CA MET A 138 16.46 -17.40 6.34
C MET A 138 17.54 -16.31 6.33
N GLU A 139 17.39 -15.25 7.11
CA GLU A 139 18.40 -14.20 7.25
C GLU A 139 19.65 -14.71 7.98
N GLU A 140 19.46 -15.48 9.06
CA GLU A 140 20.57 -16.15 9.77
C GLU A 140 21.34 -17.11 8.85
N LEU A 141 20.65 -17.93 8.05
CA LEU A 141 21.28 -18.82 7.08
C LEU A 141 22.13 -18.04 6.06
N ARG A 142 21.64 -16.91 5.54
CA ARG A 142 22.40 -16.05 4.63
C ARG A 142 23.63 -15.45 5.32
N ALA A 143 23.46 -14.96 6.55
CA ALA A 143 24.58 -14.44 7.34
C ALA A 143 25.64 -15.50 7.62
N GLY A 144 25.22 -16.78 7.76
CA GLY A 144 26.10 -17.95 7.87
C GLY A 144 26.75 -18.39 6.56
N GLY A 145 26.52 -17.68 5.44
CA GLY A 145 27.12 -17.97 4.13
C GLY A 145 26.41 -19.08 3.34
N VAL A 146 25.22 -19.49 3.75
CA VAL A 146 24.42 -20.46 3.01
C VAL A 146 23.73 -19.76 1.83
N ASP A 147 24.01 -20.18 0.61
CA ASP A 147 23.27 -19.70 -0.57
C ASP A 147 21.89 -20.36 -0.63
N ILE A 148 20.89 -19.66 -0.17
CA ILE A 148 19.48 -20.11 -0.22
C ILE A 148 18.73 -19.55 -1.44
N GLY A 149 19.46 -18.95 -2.38
CA GLY A 149 18.87 -18.25 -3.53
C GLY A 149 18.08 -17.00 -3.15
N GLY A 150 17.70 -16.25 -4.16
CA GLY A 150 16.79 -15.10 -4.03
C GLY A 150 15.34 -15.47 -4.36
N PRO A 151 14.37 -14.61 -4.05
CA PRO A 151 13.00 -14.80 -4.50
C PRO A 151 12.95 -14.83 -6.03
N ALA A 152 12.10 -15.71 -6.57
CA ALA A 152 11.88 -15.76 -8.01
C ALA A 152 11.42 -14.39 -8.55
N ALA A 153 11.80 -14.08 -9.80
CA ALA A 153 11.34 -12.87 -10.47
C ALA A 153 9.80 -12.80 -10.48
N PHE A 154 9.27 -11.58 -10.36
CA PHE A 154 7.83 -11.35 -10.44
C PHE A 154 7.32 -11.73 -11.84
N GLY A 155 6.33 -12.61 -11.91
CA GLY A 155 5.86 -13.19 -13.16
C GLY A 155 4.35 -13.06 -13.37
N GLN A 156 3.87 -13.64 -14.48
CA GLN A 156 2.44 -13.62 -14.86
C GLN A 156 1.54 -14.33 -13.83
N ALA A 157 2.04 -15.38 -13.18
CA ALA A 157 1.31 -16.09 -12.14
C ALA A 157 1.09 -15.18 -10.92
N ASP A 158 2.15 -14.48 -10.48
CA ASP A 158 2.10 -13.53 -9.37
C ASP A 158 1.14 -12.38 -9.67
N ARG A 159 1.20 -11.83 -10.89
CA ARG A 159 0.29 -10.78 -11.34
C ARG A 159 -1.18 -11.20 -11.25
N ARG A 160 -1.51 -12.42 -11.67
CA ARG A 160 -2.87 -12.95 -11.59
C ARG A 160 -3.28 -13.20 -10.15
N ALA A 161 -2.40 -13.79 -9.34
CA ALA A 161 -2.65 -14.04 -7.93
C ALA A 161 -2.93 -12.74 -7.18
N PHE A 162 -2.09 -11.72 -7.38
CA PHE A 162 -2.31 -10.39 -6.78
C PHE A 162 -3.63 -9.77 -7.21
N ALA A 163 -3.96 -9.77 -8.52
CA ALA A 163 -5.19 -9.19 -9.02
C ALA A 163 -6.44 -9.86 -8.42
N ASN A 164 -6.42 -11.20 -8.33
CA ASN A 164 -7.52 -11.98 -7.73
C ASN A 164 -7.66 -11.71 -6.22
N ALA A 165 -6.54 -11.68 -5.49
CA ALA A 165 -6.55 -11.44 -4.05
C ALA A 165 -7.03 -10.00 -3.73
N LEU A 166 -6.57 -9.02 -4.51
CA LEU A 166 -7.02 -7.63 -4.38
C LEU A 166 -8.53 -7.51 -4.68
N ASP A 167 -9.02 -8.10 -5.77
CA ASP A 167 -10.46 -8.05 -6.11
C ASP A 167 -11.31 -8.71 -5.01
N ALA A 168 -10.87 -9.85 -4.47
CA ALA A 168 -11.53 -10.51 -3.34
C ALA A 168 -11.54 -9.64 -2.07
N ALA A 169 -10.46 -8.92 -1.78
CA ALA A 169 -10.38 -7.98 -0.67
C ALA A 169 -11.36 -6.82 -0.86
N MET A 170 -11.39 -6.24 -2.06
CA MET A 170 -12.28 -5.14 -2.42
C MET A 170 -13.77 -5.55 -2.34
N GLN A 171 -14.10 -6.76 -2.80
CA GLN A 171 -15.46 -7.29 -2.71
C GLN A 171 -15.90 -7.53 -1.26
N ARG A 172 -14.99 -8.02 -0.38
CA ARG A 172 -15.28 -8.16 1.06
C ARG A 172 -15.57 -6.80 1.69
N TRP A 173 -14.71 -5.82 1.44
CA TRP A 173 -14.89 -4.46 1.92
C TRP A 173 -16.21 -3.83 1.44
N ALA A 174 -16.56 -3.96 0.16
CA ALA A 174 -17.80 -3.44 -0.39
C ALA A 174 -19.06 -4.06 0.29
N ARG A 175 -18.99 -5.35 0.63
CA ARG A 175 -20.07 -6.04 1.36
C ARG A 175 -20.25 -5.51 2.77
N THR A 176 -19.16 -5.23 3.49
CA THR A 176 -19.24 -4.66 4.85
C THR A 176 -19.85 -3.26 4.86
N ARG A 177 -19.57 -2.45 3.83
CA ARG A 177 -20.23 -1.14 3.67
C ARG A 177 -21.72 -1.24 3.36
N GLY A 178 -22.12 -2.18 2.50
CA GLY A 178 -23.53 -2.40 2.15
C GLY A 178 -24.37 -2.89 3.34
N ALA A 179 -23.76 -3.61 4.27
CA ALA A 179 -24.44 -4.11 5.48
C ALA A 179 -24.59 -3.06 6.60
N GLY A 180 -23.75 -2.01 6.58
CA GLY A 180 -23.77 -0.92 7.60
C GLY A 180 -24.65 0.27 7.26
N GLY A 181 -25.23 0.33 6.07
CA GLY A 181 -25.98 1.49 5.56
C GLY A 181 -27.49 1.29 5.48
N LYS A 182 -28.19 1.13 6.62
CA LYS A 182 -29.57 1.59 6.70
C LYS A 182 -29.63 2.85 7.56
N PRO A 183 -29.73 4.04 6.98
CA PRO A 183 -30.29 5.17 7.73
C PRO A 183 -31.75 4.84 8.03
N GLY A 184 -32.10 4.88 9.32
CA GLY A 184 -33.44 4.69 9.76
C GLY A 184 -34.38 5.67 9.04
N ALA A 185 -35.43 5.11 8.47
CA ALA A 185 -36.58 5.86 8.09
C ALA A 185 -37.26 6.40 9.35
N VAL A 186 -37.38 7.69 9.43
CA VAL A 186 -38.46 8.37 10.16
C VAL A 186 -39.06 9.40 9.22
#